data_7643652d08f0f1be0e3418e3eb80cabf
#
_entry.id   7643652d08f0f1be0e3418e3eb80cabf
#
_cell.length_a   1.000
_cell.length_b   1.000
_cell.length_c   1.000
_cell.angle_alpha   90.00
_cell.angle_beta   90.00
_cell.angle_gamma   90.00
#
_symmetry.space_group_name_H-M   'P 1'
#
loop_
_entity.id
_entity.type
_entity.pdbx_description
1 polymer ?
#
loop_
_entity_poly.entity_id
_entity_poly.type
_entity_poly.pdbx_seq_one_letter_code
_entity_poly.pdbx_strand_id
1 'polypeptide(L)'
;MELLIVIMILGVLAALITGNFFTSLKKGRDAKRKGDLEQIQRALEMYYEDKKAYPSALVFESSLSDPISGKVYMQKVPNDPLSEKDYEYLSTDGSDYKIFACLENKLQQLTYISSGYTTTSMTSCGPCRNLDNTADVDHCVWGVSSSNISP
;
A
#
# COMPACT_ATOMS: atom_id res chain seq x y z
N MET A 1 32.27 24.56 -32.23
CA MET A 1 32.71 23.20 -31.87
C MET A 1 32.39 22.88 -30.40
N GLU A 2 32.65 23.75 -29.43
CA GLU A 2 32.46 23.50 -27.99
C GLU A 2 30.99 23.21 -27.61
N LEU A 3 30.02 23.90 -28.22
CA LEU A 3 28.61 23.74 -27.92
C LEU A 3 28.09 22.34 -28.34
N LEU A 4 28.63 21.77 -29.43
CA LEU A 4 28.27 20.44 -29.89
C LEU A 4 28.75 19.33 -28.91
N ILE A 5 29.93 19.51 -28.31
CA ILE A 5 30.45 18.55 -27.34
C ILE A 5 29.59 18.57 -26.07
N VAL A 6 29.17 19.76 -25.61
CA VAL A 6 28.31 19.91 -24.42
C VAL A 6 26.95 19.21 -24.62
N ILE A 7 26.27 19.42 -25.74
CA ILE A 7 24.97 18.78 -26.00
C ILE A 7 25.11 17.26 -26.16
N MET A 8 26.21 16.77 -26.70
CA MET A 8 26.50 15.33 -26.80
C MET A 8 26.64 14.70 -25.40
N ILE A 9 27.42 15.34 -24.52
CA ILE A 9 27.60 14.86 -23.15
C ILE A 9 26.28 14.89 -22.37
N LEU A 10 25.50 15.98 -22.46
CA LEU A 10 24.19 16.09 -21.82
C LEU A 10 23.22 15.03 -22.33
N GLY A 11 23.23 14.74 -23.65
CA GLY A 11 22.40 13.68 -24.24
C GLY A 11 22.74 12.29 -23.68
N VAL A 12 24.03 11.96 -23.54
CA VAL A 12 24.46 10.68 -22.96
C VAL A 12 24.05 10.58 -21.49
N LEU A 13 24.27 11.65 -20.70
CA LEU A 13 23.88 11.67 -19.28
C LEU A 13 22.37 11.54 -19.10
N ALA A 14 21.57 12.24 -19.90
CA ALA A 14 20.11 12.14 -19.88
C ALA A 14 19.63 10.69 -20.20
N ALA A 15 20.25 10.04 -21.18
CA ALA A 15 19.91 8.66 -21.55
C ALA A 15 20.18 7.65 -20.42
N LEU A 16 21.27 7.83 -19.65
CA LEU A 16 21.62 6.97 -18.52
C LEU A 16 20.65 7.09 -17.33
N ILE A 17 20.09 8.27 -17.10
CA ILE A 17 19.21 8.56 -15.96
C ILE A 17 17.79 8.02 -16.21
N THR A 18 17.29 8.10 -17.44
CA THR A 18 15.88 7.82 -17.76
C THR A 18 15.48 6.37 -17.47
N GLY A 19 16.36 5.39 -17.70
CA GLY A 19 16.02 3.96 -17.56
C GLY A 19 15.62 3.52 -16.15
N ASN A 20 16.20 4.13 -15.11
CA ASN A 20 15.96 3.73 -13.71
C ASN A 20 14.93 4.62 -13.00
N PHE A 21 14.61 5.77 -13.56
CA PHE A 21 13.75 6.76 -12.91
C PHE A 21 12.32 6.24 -12.64
N PHE A 22 11.68 5.65 -13.63
CA PHE A 22 10.32 5.12 -13.48
C PHE A 22 10.23 3.97 -12.47
N THR A 23 11.26 3.12 -12.43
CA THR A 23 11.32 2.03 -11.44
C THR A 23 11.46 2.58 -10.03
N SER A 24 12.25 3.63 -9.86
CA SER A 24 12.44 4.30 -8.57
C SER A 24 11.16 4.98 -8.09
N LEU A 25 10.40 5.62 -8.99
CA LEU A 25 9.11 6.20 -8.65
C LEU A 25 8.10 5.15 -8.17
N LYS A 26 8.02 3.99 -8.84
CA LYS A 26 7.15 2.88 -8.39
C LYS A 26 7.54 2.39 -7.00
N LYS A 27 8.83 2.18 -6.76
CA LYS A 27 9.34 1.79 -5.43
C LYS A 27 9.01 2.83 -4.35
N GLY A 28 9.10 4.12 -4.69
CA GLY A 28 8.74 5.22 -3.78
C GLY A 28 7.25 5.21 -3.40
N ARG A 29 6.35 5.00 -4.37
CA ARG A 29 4.92 4.87 -4.10
C ARG A 29 4.59 3.62 -3.29
N ASP A 30 5.24 2.50 -3.57
CA ASP A 30 5.06 1.27 -2.78
C ASP A 30 5.54 1.43 -1.34
N ALA A 31 6.66 2.12 -1.12
CA ALA A 31 7.14 2.45 0.22
C ALA A 31 6.15 3.35 0.97
N LYS A 32 5.54 4.33 0.26
CA LYS A 32 4.48 5.16 0.83
C LYS A 32 3.27 4.33 1.23
N ARG A 33 2.75 3.44 0.37
CA ARG A 33 1.63 2.53 0.67
C ARG A 33 1.88 1.73 1.95
N LYS A 34 3.06 1.12 2.06
CA LYS A 34 3.44 0.38 3.27
C LYS A 34 3.41 1.25 4.51
N GLY A 35 3.99 2.44 4.43
CA GLY A 35 3.98 3.40 5.54
C GLY A 35 2.58 3.91 5.89
N ASP A 36 1.72 4.11 4.91
CA ASP A 36 0.33 4.50 5.10
C ASP A 36 -0.45 3.41 5.85
N LEU A 37 -0.32 2.14 5.42
CA LEU A 37 -0.98 1.00 6.08
C LEU A 37 -0.51 0.83 7.54
N GLU A 38 0.80 0.99 7.81
CA GLU A 38 1.33 0.94 9.17
C GLU A 38 0.81 2.09 10.05
N GLN A 39 0.61 3.27 9.49
CA GLN A 39 0.00 4.40 10.22
C GLN A 39 -1.47 4.13 10.55
N ILE A 40 -2.24 3.61 9.58
CA ILE A 40 -3.63 3.20 9.81
C ILE A 40 -3.69 2.11 10.87
N GLN A 41 -2.82 1.10 10.79
CA GLN A 41 -2.73 0.05 11.81
C GLN A 41 -2.59 0.63 13.21
N ARG A 42 -1.63 1.53 13.42
CA ARG A 42 -1.45 2.17 14.73
C ARG A 42 -2.69 2.93 15.20
N ALA A 43 -3.38 3.61 14.31
CA ALA A 43 -4.61 4.34 14.66
C ALA A 43 -5.77 3.38 15.00
N LEU A 44 -5.88 2.26 14.30
CA LEU A 44 -6.89 1.21 14.58
C LEU A 44 -6.62 0.51 15.92
N GLU A 45 -5.37 0.24 16.25
CA GLU A 45 -5.02 -0.33 17.56
C GLU A 45 -5.37 0.65 18.72
N MET A 46 -5.09 1.95 18.54
CA MET A 46 -5.52 2.96 19.53
C MET A 46 -7.05 3.06 19.64
N TYR A 47 -7.76 2.93 18.54
CA TYR A 47 -9.23 2.87 18.53
C TYR A 47 -9.73 1.65 19.28
N TYR A 48 -9.13 0.48 19.04
CA TYR A 48 -9.49 -0.78 19.71
C TYR A 48 -9.24 -0.74 21.22
N GLU A 49 -8.14 -0.11 21.67
CA GLU A 49 -7.87 0.03 23.10
C GLU A 49 -9.01 0.74 23.85
N ASP A 50 -9.61 1.76 23.23
CA ASP A 50 -10.70 2.52 23.83
C ASP A 50 -12.08 1.85 23.64
N LYS A 51 -12.34 1.25 22.48
CA LYS A 51 -13.65 0.75 22.09
C LYS A 51 -13.83 -0.75 22.25
N LYS A 52 -12.74 -1.50 22.40
CA LYS A 52 -12.69 -2.97 22.40
C LYS A 52 -13.32 -3.62 21.17
N ALA A 53 -13.39 -2.86 20.09
CA ALA A 53 -13.81 -3.30 18.77
C ALA A 53 -13.19 -2.41 17.69
N TYR A 54 -12.86 -2.99 16.54
CA TYR A 54 -12.44 -2.23 15.36
C TYR A 54 -13.66 -1.64 14.64
N PRO A 55 -13.50 -0.51 13.92
CA PRO A 55 -14.60 0.05 13.14
C PRO A 55 -15.04 -0.93 12.04
N SER A 56 -16.35 -1.01 11.78
CA SER A 56 -16.89 -1.87 10.72
C SER A 56 -16.55 -1.39 9.29
N ALA A 57 -16.22 -0.11 9.16
CA ALA A 57 -15.79 0.50 7.90
C ALA A 57 -14.77 1.60 8.16
N LEU A 58 -13.85 1.79 7.23
CA LEU A 58 -12.87 2.86 7.24
C LEU A 58 -13.13 3.79 6.05
N VAL A 59 -13.29 5.08 6.33
CA VAL A 59 -13.50 6.08 5.28
C VAL A 59 -12.16 6.76 5.00
N PHE A 60 -11.58 6.45 3.83
CA PHE A 60 -10.34 7.07 3.38
C PHE A 60 -10.53 8.56 3.11
N GLU A 61 -9.47 9.33 3.18
CA GLU A 61 -9.44 10.79 3.01
C GLU A 61 -10.21 11.57 4.10
N SER A 62 -10.76 10.89 5.11
CA SER A 62 -11.49 11.48 6.25
C SER A 62 -10.79 11.19 7.57
N SER A 63 -11.29 11.77 8.68
CA SER A 63 -10.76 11.49 10.01
C SER A 63 -11.30 10.18 10.57
N LEU A 64 -10.43 9.40 11.25
CA LEU A 64 -10.85 8.31 12.12
C LEU A 64 -11.09 8.88 13.52
N SER A 65 -12.35 8.96 13.93
CA SER A 65 -12.75 9.53 15.21
C SER A 65 -13.88 8.72 15.86
N ASP A 66 -13.97 8.83 17.18
CA ASP A 66 -15.11 8.31 17.92
C ASP A 66 -16.29 9.29 17.83
N PRO A 67 -17.42 8.92 17.24
CA PRO A 67 -18.56 9.81 17.11
C PRO A 67 -19.21 10.19 18.47
N ILE A 68 -18.94 9.41 19.52
CA ILE A 68 -19.54 9.64 20.85
C ILE A 68 -18.67 10.58 21.68
N SER A 69 -17.37 10.29 21.80
CA SER A 69 -16.45 11.09 22.62
C SER A 69 -15.82 12.27 21.85
N GLY A 70 -15.88 12.26 20.52
CA GLY A 70 -15.18 13.22 19.67
C GLY A 70 -13.66 13.03 19.62
N LYS A 71 -13.13 11.95 20.24
CA LYS A 71 -11.70 11.65 20.21
C LYS A 71 -11.27 11.30 18.78
N VAL A 72 -10.23 11.97 18.29
CA VAL A 72 -9.66 11.74 16.96
C VAL A 72 -8.42 10.84 17.11
N TYR A 73 -8.42 9.69 16.45
CA TYR A 73 -7.31 8.74 16.42
C TYR A 73 -6.39 8.99 15.23
N MET A 74 -6.96 9.46 14.11
CA MET A 74 -6.20 9.88 12.94
C MET A 74 -6.92 11.05 12.26
N GLN A 75 -6.21 12.15 12.01
CA GLN A 75 -6.78 13.36 11.41
C GLN A 75 -7.26 13.13 9.98
N LYS A 76 -6.50 12.36 9.22
CA LYS A 76 -6.82 12.01 7.86
C LYS A 76 -6.32 10.60 7.58
N VAL A 77 -7.23 9.69 7.28
CA VAL A 77 -6.90 8.34 6.84
C VAL A 77 -6.32 8.44 5.43
N PRO A 78 -5.06 8.04 5.21
CA PRO A 78 -4.46 8.12 3.88
C PRO A 78 -5.14 7.16 2.92
N ASN A 79 -5.03 7.47 1.63
CA ASN A 79 -5.45 6.59 0.54
C ASN A 79 -4.31 6.41 -0.46
N ASP A 80 -4.49 5.49 -1.42
CA ASP A 80 -3.47 5.21 -2.44
C ASP A 80 -3.02 6.51 -3.14
N PRO A 81 -1.71 6.68 -3.39
CA PRO A 81 -1.20 7.85 -4.12
C PRO A 81 -1.69 7.94 -5.57
N LEU A 82 -2.27 6.86 -6.11
CA LEU A 82 -2.94 6.84 -7.40
C LEU A 82 -4.45 6.78 -7.18
N SER A 83 -5.19 7.78 -7.62
CA SER A 83 -6.64 7.94 -7.40
C SER A 83 -7.52 6.83 -7.97
N GLU A 84 -6.96 5.94 -8.77
CA GLU A 84 -7.66 4.79 -9.36
C GLU A 84 -7.63 3.52 -8.50
N LYS A 85 -6.91 3.54 -7.36
CA LYS A 85 -6.67 2.37 -6.52
C LYS A 85 -6.83 2.76 -5.06
N ASP A 86 -7.95 2.40 -4.47
CA ASP A 86 -8.16 2.57 -3.04
C ASP A 86 -7.52 1.43 -2.24
N TYR A 87 -7.17 1.70 -0.98
CA TYR A 87 -6.86 0.65 -0.03
C TYR A 87 -8.14 -0.11 0.31
N GLU A 88 -8.03 -1.40 0.59
CA GLU A 88 -9.16 -2.22 0.99
C GLU A 88 -9.11 -2.53 2.48
N TYR A 89 -10.17 -2.19 3.19
CA TYR A 89 -10.34 -2.47 4.61
C TYR A 89 -11.44 -3.49 4.81
N LEU A 90 -11.15 -4.55 5.55
CA LEU A 90 -12.07 -5.62 5.89
C LEU A 90 -12.11 -5.81 7.40
N SER A 91 -13.30 -5.71 7.99
CA SER A 91 -13.58 -6.09 9.38
C SER A 91 -15.01 -6.61 9.41
N THR A 92 -15.22 -7.81 9.95
CA THR A 92 -16.52 -8.49 9.87
C THR A 92 -17.35 -8.23 11.13
N ASP A 93 -16.76 -8.40 12.30
CA ASP A 93 -17.43 -8.32 13.60
C ASP A 93 -16.75 -7.35 14.58
N GLY A 94 -15.73 -6.67 14.13
CA GLY A 94 -14.94 -5.76 14.95
C GLY A 94 -13.94 -6.43 15.88
N SER A 95 -13.82 -7.75 15.85
CA SER A 95 -12.80 -8.47 16.63
C SER A 95 -11.43 -8.41 15.96
N ASP A 96 -11.42 -8.31 14.66
CA ASP A 96 -10.23 -8.25 13.82
C ASP A 96 -10.41 -7.31 12.62
N TYR A 97 -9.33 -7.05 11.92
CA TYR A 97 -9.33 -6.36 10.63
C TYR A 97 -8.19 -6.83 9.76
N LYS A 98 -8.36 -6.61 8.47
CA LYS A 98 -7.32 -6.68 7.44
C LYS A 98 -7.38 -5.45 6.56
N ILE A 99 -6.22 -4.91 6.18
CA ILE A 99 -6.14 -3.80 5.25
C ILE A 99 -5.05 -4.07 4.23
N PHE A 100 -5.31 -3.75 2.97
CA PHE A 100 -4.49 -4.12 1.84
C PHE A 100 -4.25 -2.96 0.88
N ALA A 101 -3.09 -3.00 0.21
CA ALA A 101 -2.69 -2.08 -0.86
C ALA A 101 -2.13 -2.84 -2.06
N CYS A 102 -2.45 -2.38 -3.27
CA CYS A 102 -1.83 -2.85 -4.51
C CYS A 102 -0.41 -2.32 -4.66
N LEU A 103 0.57 -3.19 -4.92
CA LEU A 103 1.94 -2.78 -5.22
C LEU A 103 2.19 -2.69 -6.73
N GLU A 104 3.02 -1.74 -7.13
CA GLU A 104 3.42 -1.53 -8.52
C GLU A 104 4.73 -2.23 -8.89
N ASN A 105 5.61 -2.45 -7.92
CA ASN A 105 6.87 -3.14 -8.14
C ASN A 105 6.69 -4.65 -8.01
N LYS A 106 6.49 -5.31 -9.14
CA LYS A 106 6.25 -6.76 -9.26
C LYS A 106 7.44 -7.64 -8.83
N LEU A 107 8.62 -7.05 -8.62
CA LEU A 107 9.83 -7.77 -8.19
C LEU A 107 9.99 -7.84 -6.67
N GLN A 108 9.00 -7.36 -5.90
CA GLN A 108 9.03 -7.46 -4.45
C GLN A 108 8.70 -8.88 -4.02
N GLN A 109 9.52 -9.40 -3.09
CA GLN A 109 9.22 -10.64 -2.38
C GLN A 109 8.12 -10.32 -1.35
N LEU A 110 6.95 -10.90 -1.55
CA LEU A 110 5.83 -10.76 -0.63
C LEU A 110 5.80 -12.01 0.26
N THR A 111 6.13 -11.81 1.53
CA THR A 111 6.17 -12.90 2.52
C THR A 111 4.79 -13.29 3.06
N TYR A 112 3.73 -12.55 2.71
CA TYR A 112 2.44 -12.61 3.43
C TYR A 112 1.25 -13.07 2.61
N ILE A 113 1.36 -13.37 1.33
CA ILE A 113 0.20 -13.86 0.60
C ILE A 113 0.09 -15.35 0.80
N SER A 114 -0.69 -15.76 1.80
CA SER A 114 -1.21 -17.12 1.84
C SER A 114 -2.16 -17.29 0.64
N SER A 115 -1.96 -18.37 -0.11
CA SER A 115 -2.88 -18.82 -1.15
C SER A 115 -4.30 -18.87 -0.59
N GLY A 116 -5.18 -17.95 -0.99
CA GLY A 116 -6.55 -17.88 -0.49
C GLY A 116 -7.08 -16.46 -0.29
N TYR A 117 -6.26 -15.44 -0.50
CA TYR A 117 -6.73 -14.08 -0.48
C TYR A 117 -7.53 -13.77 -1.77
N THR A 118 -8.83 -13.92 -1.68
CA THR A 118 -9.77 -13.50 -2.73
C THR A 118 -10.50 -12.24 -2.28
N THR A 119 -9.97 -11.07 -2.66
CA THR A 119 -10.77 -9.87 -2.59
C THR A 119 -11.43 -9.61 -3.93
N THR A 120 -12.71 -9.33 -3.88
CA THR A 120 -13.49 -8.96 -5.06
C THR A 120 -13.11 -7.59 -5.61
N SER A 121 -12.50 -6.73 -4.80
CA SER A 121 -12.18 -5.34 -5.18
C SER A 121 -10.75 -5.12 -5.65
N MET A 122 -9.79 -5.98 -5.26
CA MET A 122 -8.38 -5.85 -5.67
C MET A 122 -7.97 -6.68 -6.90
N THR A 123 -8.90 -7.13 -7.71
CA THR A 123 -8.63 -7.84 -8.98
C THR A 123 -7.80 -7.02 -9.98
N SER A 124 -7.69 -5.71 -9.77
CA SER A 124 -6.85 -4.81 -10.58
C SER A 124 -5.37 -4.78 -10.19
N CYS A 125 -4.99 -5.40 -9.07
CA CYS A 125 -3.59 -5.57 -8.71
C CYS A 125 -2.98 -6.60 -9.67
N GLY A 126 -2.06 -6.20 -10.53
CA GLY A 126 -1.41 -7.13 -11.45
C GLY A 126 -0.59 -8.20 -10.71
N PRO A 127 -0.18 -9.28 -11.39
CA PRO A 127 0.56 -10.38 -10.77
C PRO A 127 1.94 -9.95 -10.25
N CYS A 128 2.34 -10.49 -9.11
CA CYS A 128 3.73 -10.44 -8.60
C CYS A 128 4.51 -11.69 -8.99
N ARG A 129 5.83 -11.54 -9.08
CA ARG A 129 6.73 -12.67 -9.26
C ARG A 129 7.09 -13.30 -7.92
N ASN A 130 7.04 -14.64 -7.86
CA ASN A 130 7.60 -15.41 -6.75
C ASN A 130 9.13 -15.35 -6.74
N LEU A 131 9.72 -15.69 -5.59
CA LEU A 131 11.16 -15.80 -5.35
C LEU A 131 11.91 -16.67 -6.37
N ASP A 132 11.27 -17.74 -6.83
CA ASP A 132 11.80 -18.71 -7.77
C ASP A 132 11.50 -18.39 -9.25
N ASN A 133 10.88 -17.25 -9.50
CA ASN A 133 10.54 -16.79 -10.86
C ASN A 133 9.56 -17.71 -11.64
N THR A 134 8.92 -18.68 -10.96
CA THR A 134 8.19 -19.80 -11.61
C THR A 134 6.68 -19.70 -11.57
N ALA A 135 6.09 -18.91 -10.67
CA ALA A 135 4.64 -18.72 -10.60
C ALA A 135 4.27 -17.27 -10.40
N ASP A 136 3.33 -16.79 -11.19
CA ASP A 136 2.64 -15.53 -10.91
C ASP A 136 1.70 -15.76 -9.72
N VAL A 137 1.94 -15.03 -8.62
CA VAL A 137 0.91 -14.89 -7.59
C VAL A 137 -0.15 -13.97 -8.18
N ASP A 138 -1.40 -14.37 -8.14
CA ASP A 138 -2.48 -13.72 -8.88
C ASP A 138 -2.63 -12.22 -8.60
N HIS A 139 -2.15 -11.72 -7.44
CA HIS A 139 -2.25 -10.30 -7.10
C HIS A 139 -1.04 -9.80 -6.31
N CYS A 140 -0.49 -8.65 -6.73
CA CYS A 140 0.59 -7.96 -6.04
C CYS A 140 0.04 -7.07 -4.93
N VAL A 141 -0.25 -7.67 -3.77
CA VAL A 141 -0.90 -7.03 -2.63
C VAL A 141 0.00 -7.04 -1.40
N TRP A 142 0.05 -5.93 -0.68
CA TRP A 142 0.65 -5.83 0.65
C TRP A 142 -0.46 -5.61 1.67
N GLY A 143 -0.43 -6.35 2.77
CA GLY A 143 -1.44 -6.23 3.81
C GLY A 143 -0.86 -6.11 5.20
N VAL A 144 -1.64 -5.51 6.09
CA VAL A 144 -1.47 -5.53 7.54
C VAL A 144 -2.78 -5.95 8.19
N SER A 145 -2.70 -6.55 9.37
CA SER A 145 -3.86 -7.03 10.12
C SER A 145 -3.73 -6.70 11.59
N SER A 146 -4.79 -6.94 12.34
CA SER A 146 -4.77 -6.96 13.80
C SER A 146 -3.77 -8.01 14.31
N SER A 147 -3.28 -7.81 15.53
CA SER A 147 -2.24 -8.66 16.13
C SER A 147 -2.64 -10.12 16.37
N ASN A 148 -3.92 -10.42 16.33
CA ASN A 148 -4.50 -11.75 16.58
C ASN A 148 -4.73 -12.60 15.33
N ILE A 149 -4.53 -12.04 14.12
CA ILE A 149 -4.65 -12.76 12.85
C ILE A 149 -3.50 -12.41 11.90
N SER A 150 -3.27 -13.25 10.89
CA SER A 150 -2.35 -12.95 9.79
C SER A 150 -3.08 -12.25 8.65
N PRO A 151 -2.44 -11.29 7.97
CA PRO A 151 -3.02 -10.61 6.82
C PRO A 151 -3.24 -11.54 5.63
#